data_0b90be4533ebf0c3b3f79790f388b11e
#
_entry.id   0b90be4533ebf0c3b3f79790f388b11e
#
_cell.length_a   1.000
_cell.length_b   1.000
_cell.length_c   1.000
_cell.angle_alpha   90.00
_cell.angle_beta   90.00
_cell.angle_gamma   90.00
#
_symmetry.space_group_name_H-M   'P 1'
#
loop_
_entity.id
_entity.type
_entity.pdbx_description
1 polymer ?
#
loop_
_entity_poly.entity_id
_entity_poly.type
_entity_poly.pdbx_seq_one_letter_code
_entity_poly.pdbx_strand_id
1 'polypeptide(L)'
;MSNIGADKFAKVYLKMRDRLEEMRHEFETKEAELKAQMEVVEKAMLEICKNTGADSIKTPYGTIIKSVKTRYWTNDWESFYRFIQDHQVPDLLERRIHQTNMKTWVEDNPGLLPQGLNNESRYSATVRRSK
;
A
#
# COMPACT_ATOMS: atom_id res chain seq x y z
N MET A 1 -37.24 16.88 13.16
CA MET A 1 -38.01 16.88 11.94
C MET A 1 -37.18 16.92 10.68
N SER A 2 -36.12 17.66 10.67
CA SER A 2 -35.25 17.74 9.52
C SER A 2 -34.39 16.52 9.30
N ASN A 3 -34.51 15.47 10.13
CA ASN A 3 -33.65 14.28 10.08
C ASN A 3 -34.04 13.29 8.98
N ILE A 4 -35.16 13.52 8.30
CA ILE A 4 -35.61 12.63 7.23
C ILE A 4 -34.58 12.56 6.10
N GLY A 5 -34.06 13.71 5.71
CA GLY A 5 -33.02 13.76 4.69
C GLY A 5 -31.72 13.12 5.15
N ALA A 6 -31.32 13.37 6.39
CA ALA A 6 -30.12 12.80 6.97
C ALA A 6 -30.20 11.27 7.07
N ASP A 7 -31.38 10.77 7.51
CA ASP A 7 -31.63 9.33 7.59
C ASP A 7 -31.50 8.65 6.24
N LYS A 8 -32.07 9.27 5.22
CA LYS A 8 -32.02 8.75 3.85
C LYS A 8 -30.58 8.71 3.32
N PHE A 9 -29.86 9.79 3.52
CA PHE A 9 -28.45 9.85 3.07
C PHE A 9 -27.57 8.84 3.80
N ALA A 10 -27.76 8.68 5.11
CA ALA A 10 -27.01 7.70 5.88
C ALA A 10 -27.31 6.28 5.39
N LYS A 11 -28.57 5.97 5.14
CA LYS A 11 -29.00 4.67 4.64
C LYS A 11 -28.37 4.37 3.27
N VAL A 12 -28.45 5.33 2.35
CA VAL A 12 -27.88 5.17 1.01
C VAL A 12 -26.37 5.01 1.08
N TYR A 13 -25.71 5.83 1.88
CA TYR A 13 -24.25 5.76 2.06
C TYR A 13 -23.82 4.38 2.58
N LEU A 14 -24.52 3.86 3.58
CA LEU A 14 -24.19 2.54 4.13
C LEU A 14 -24.37 1.43 3.10
N LYS A 15 -25.41 1.50 2.27
CA LYS A 15 -25.61 0.54 1.18
C LYS A 15 -24.46 0.60 0.17
N MET A 16 -24.05 1.81 -0.19
CA MET A 16 -22.94 1.99 -1.12
C MET A 16 -21.63 1.44 -0.54
N ARG A 17 -21.39 1.73 0.74
CA ARG A 17 -20.19 1.24 1.42
C ARG A 17 -20.16 -0.27 1.49
N ASP A 18 -21.28 -0.91 1.81
CA ASP A 18 -21.39 -2.35 1.85
C ASP A 18 -21.15 -2.96 0.46
N ARG A 19 -21.70 -2.32 -0.57
CA ARG A 19 -21.49 -2.78 -1.95
C ARG A 19 -20.04 -2.66 -2.38
N LEU A 20 -19.39 -1.58 -1.98
CA LEU A 20 -17.97 -1.39 -2.27
C LEU A 20 -17.12 -2.48 -1.62
N GLU A 21 -17.43 -2.84 -0.38
CA GLU A 21 -16.74 -3.92 0.31
C GLU A 21 -16.95 -5.28 -0.36
N GLU A 22 -18.17 -5.57 -0.79
CA GLU A 22 -18.47 -6.79 -1.54
C GLU A 22 -17.66 -6.87 -2.82
N MET A 23 -17.62 -5.79 -3.58
CA MET A 23 -16.87 -5.72 -4.83
C MET A 23 -15.37 -5.94 -4.59
N ARG A 24 -14.85 -5.33 -3.54
CA ARG A 24 -13.45 -5.50 -3.17
C ARG A 24 -13.15 -6.95 -2.80
N HIS A 25 -14.02 -7.56 -2.01
CA HIS A 25 -13.85 -8.95 -1.59
C HIS A 25 -13.90 -9.89 -2.80
N GLU A 26 -14.86 -9.69 -3.70
CA GLU A 26 -14.97 -10.47 -4.93
C GLU A 26 -13.72 -10.35 -5.79
N PHE A 27 -13.23 -9.11 -5.93
CA PHE A 27 -12.00 -8.85 -6.70
C PHE A 27 -10.79 -9.51 -6.05
N GLU A 28 -10.63 -9.38 -4.75
CA GLU A 28 -9.50 -9.96 -4.03
C GLU A 28 -9.48 -11.49 -4.15
N THR A 29 -10.67 -12.12 -4.09
CA THR A 29 -10.78 -13.57 -4.25
C THR A 29 -10.36 -14.00 -5.64
N LYS A 30 -10.86 -13.32 -6.66
CA LYS A 30 -10.52 -13.64 -8.07
C LYS A 30 -9.05 -13.34 -8.35
N GLU A 31 -8.55 -12.25 -7.80
CA GLU A 31 -7.14 -11.89 -7.94
C GLU A 31 -6.23 -12.95 -7.32
N ALA A 32 -6.56 -13.43 -6.14
CA ALA A 32 -5.78 -14.46 -5.45
C ALA A 32 -5.74 -15.75 -6.26
N GLU A 33 -6.87 -16.16 -6.83
CA GLU A 33 -6.95 -17.35 -7.67
C GLU A 33 -6.08 -17.23 -8.93
N LEU A 34 -6.18 -16.08 -9.59
CA LEU A 34 -5.39 -15.85 -10.80
C LEU A 34 -3.90 -15.75 -10.50
N LYS A 35 -3.53 -15.07 -9.42
CA LYS A 35 -2.13 -14.98 -9.00
C LYS A 35 -1.54 -16.34 -8.67
N ALA A 36 -2.34 -17.23 -8.05
CA ALA A 36 -1.90 -18.59 -7.76
C ALA A 36 -1.61 -19.36 -9.06
N GLN A 37 -2.47 -19.20 -10.08
CA GLN A 37 -2.25 -19.81 -11.39
C GLN A 37 -1.01 -19.25 -12.08
N MET A 38 -0.83 -17.94 -12.01
CA MET A 38 0.35 -17.27 -12.58
C MET A 38 1.64 -17.75 -11.90
N GLU A 39 1.59 -17.99 -10.60
CA GLU A 39 2.74 -18.52 -9.87
C GLU A 39 3.15 -19.90 -10.34
N VAL A 40 2.17 -20.76 -10.63
CA VAL A 40 2.44 -22.11 -11.17
C VAL A 40 3.15 -21.98 -12.53
N VAL A 41 2.66 -21.10 -13.40
CA VAL A 41 3.27 -20.86 -14.71
C VAL A 41 4.68 -20.27 -14.56
N GLU A 42 4.85 -19.34 -13.63
CA GLU A 42 6.17 -18.73 -13.36
C GLU A 42 7.18 -19.78 -12.94
N LYS A 43 6.79 -20.69 -12.04
CA LYS A 43 7.67 -21.79 -11.60
C LYS A 43 8.05 -22.69 -12.78
N ALA A 44 7.10 -22.96 -13.68
CA ALA A 44 7.37 -23.74 -14.88
C ALA A 44 8.36 -23.03 -15.80
N MET A 45 8.22 -21.71 -15.98
CA MET A 45 9.17 -20.92 -16.78
C MET A 45 10.57 -20.92 -16.17
N LEU A 46 10.67 -20.79 -14.84
CA LEU A 46 11.96 -20.84 -14.14
C LEU A 46 12.63 -22.20 -14.28
N GLU A 47 11.84 -23.28 -14.28
CA GLU A 47 12.35 -24.63 -14.48
C GLU A 47 12.93 -24.80 -15.88
N ILE A 48 12.26 -24.25 -16.90
CA ILE A 48 12.78 -24.25 -18.27
C ILE A 48 14.11 -23.50 -18.35
N CYS A 49 14.19 -22.33 -17.73
CA CYS A 49 15.44 -21.55 -17.69
C CYS A 49 16.57 -22.33 -17.00
N LYS A 50 16.25 -23.02 -15.90
CA LYS A 50 17.20 -23.85 -15.18
C LYS A 50 17.72 -24.99 -16.04
N ASN A 51 16.81 -25.73 -16.71
CA ASN A 51 17.19 -26.88 -17.52
C ASN A 51 17.96 -26.52 -18.76
N THR A 52 17.68 -25.37 -19.36
CA THR A 52 18.38 -24.90 -20.57
C THR A 52 19.61 -24.05 -20.28
N GLY A 53 19.76 -23.59 -19.03
CA GLY A 53 20.85 -22.69 -18.66
C GLY A 53 20.70 -21.29 -19.22
N ALA A 54 19.52 -20.94 -19.76
CA ALA A 54 19.27 -19.63 -20.36
C ALA A 54 18.66 -18.67 -19.37
N ASP A 55 19.11 -17.41 -19.39
CA ASP A 55 18.53 -16.34 -18.59
C ASP A 55 17.46 -15.55 -19.36
N SER A 56 17.40 -15.76 -20.66
CA SER A 56 16.43 -15.10 -21.56
C SER A 56 16.04 -16.05 -22.66
N ILE A 57 14.73 -16.19 -22.88
CA ILE A 57 14.17 -17.07 -23.92
C ILE A 57 13.15 -16.28 -24.71
N LYS A 58 13.39 -16.11 -26.02
CA LYS A 58 12.44 -15.42 -26.91
C LYS A 58 11.36 -16.40 -27.35
N THR A 59 10.12 -15.93 -27.31
CA THR A 59 8.97 -16.67 -27.85
C THR A 59 8.16 -15.76 -28.76
N PRO A 60 7.26 -16.31 -29.59
CA PRO A 60 6.38 -15.48 -30.43
C PRO A 60 5.47 -14.53 -29.62
N TYR A 61 5.25 -14.81 -28.34
CA TYR A 61 4.34 -14.03 -27.48
C TYR A 61 5.07 -13.06 -26.56
N GLY A 62 6.37 -13.20 -26.42
CA GLY A 62 7.16 -12.36 -25.53
C GLY A 62 8.44 -13.05 -25.13
N THR A 63 9.27 -12.34 -24.39
CA THR A 63 10.55 -12.86 -23.94
C THR A 63 10.47 -13.24 -22.46
N ILE A 64 10.83 -14.48 -22.14
CA ILE A 64 10.93 -14.93 -20.75
C ILE A 64 12.31 -14.50 -20.24
N ILE A 65 12.34 -13.71 -19.16
CA ILE A 65 13.58 -13.20 -18.58
C ILE A 65 13.68 -13.69 -17.14
N LYS A 66 14.75 -14.42 -16.84
CA LYS A 66 15.05 -14.82 -15.47
C LYS A 66 15.77 -13.65 -14.79
N SER A 67 15.22 -13.17 -13.67
CA SER A 67 15.79 -12.08 -12.90
C SER A 67 15.81 -12.44 -11.43
N VAL A 68 16.72 -11.80 -10.69
CA VAL A 68 16.80 -11.97 -9.23
C VAL A 68 16.12 -10.77 -8.58
N LYS A 69 15.12 -11.03 -7.75
CA LYS A 69 14.45 -9.99 -6.99
C LYS A 69 14.95 -10.05 -5.56
N THR A 70 15.51 -8.97 -5.09
CA THR A 70 16.03 -8.86 -3.73
C THR A 70 15.16 -7.92 -2.93
N ARG A 71 14.85 -8.32 -1.70
CA ARG A 71 14.07 -7.52 -0.79
C ARG A 71 14.92 -7.19 0.43
N TYR A 72 14.82 -5.94 0.89
CA TYR A 72 15.56 -5.47 2.05
C TYR A 72 14.58 -5.12 3.16
N TRP A 73 14.85 -5.56 4.37
CA TRP A 73 14.03 -5.21 5.54
C TRP A 73 14.91 -5.25 6.79
N THR A 74 14.38 -4.76 7.90
CA THR A 74 15.10 -4.80 9.16
C THR A 74 14.19 -5.28 10.29
N ASN A 75 14.78 -6.02 11.22
CA ASN A 75 14.15 -6.38 12.50
C ASN A 75 14.71 -5.52 13.64
N ASP A 76 15.64 -4.63 13.35
CA ASP A 76 16.28 -3.76 14.34
C ASP A 76 16.33 -2.33 13.80
N TRP A 77 15.20 -1.63 13.95
CA TRP A 77 15.08 -0.26 13.46
C TRP A 77 16.03 0.70 14.14
N GLU A 78 16.33 0.46 15.41
CA GLU A 78 17.22 1.33 16.20
C GLU A 78 18.62 1.36 15.60
N SER A 79 19.16 0.18 15.31
CA SER A 79 20.48 0.08 14.68
C SER A 79 20.46 0.61 13.26
N PHE A 80 19.37 0.37 12.53
CA PHE A 80 19.26 0.84 11.15
C PHE A 80 19.18 2.36 11.07
N TYR A 81 18.41 3.00 11.96
CA TYR A 81 18.37 4.47 12.05
C TYR A 81 19.74 5.05 12.38
N ARG A 82 20.46 4.42 13.28
CA ARG A 82 21.81 4.85 13.64
C ARG A 82 22.73 4.79 12.43
N PHE A 83 22.65 3.72 11.65
CA PHE A 83 23.40 3.58 10.41
C PHE A 83 23.09 4.73 9.44
N ILE A 84 21.79 5.03 9.25
CA ILE A 84 21.38 6.11 8.35
C ILE A 84 21.92 7.46 8.81
N GLN A 85 21.87 7.73 10.11
CA GLN A 85 22.38 8.98 10.68
C GLN A 85 23.90 9.08 10.54
N ASP A 86 24.61 8.00 10.86
CA ASP A 86 26.08 7.98 10.81
C ASP A 86 26.62 8.14 9.40
N HIS A 87 25.93 7.55 8.41
CA HIS A 87 26.35 7.60 7.01
C HIS A 87 25.66 8.71 6.21
N GLN A 88 24.72 9.43 6.84
CA GLN A 88 23.96 10.53 6.21
C GLN A 88 23.29 10.10 4.92
N VAL A 89 22.57 8.97 4.98
CA VAL A 89 21.90 8.39 3.80
C VAL A 89 20.38 8.22 4.05
N PRO A 90 19.64 9.32 4.30
CA PRO A 90 18.20 9.23 4.54
C PRO A 90 17.42 8.68 3.35
N ASP A 91 18.00 8.70 2.15
CA ASP A 91 17.37 8.18 0.94
C ASP A 91 17.19 6.66 0.95
N LEU A 92 17.78 5.97 1.92
CA LEU A 92 17.53 4.54 2.11
C LEU A 92 16.13 4.27 2.66
N LEU A 93 15.44 5.29 3.13
CA LEU A 93 14.05 5.22 3.59
C LEU A 93 13.13 5.92 2.58
N GLU A 94 11.88 5.48 2.56
CA GLU A 94 10.87 6.15 1.74
C GLU A 94 10.57 7.54 2.27
N ARG A 95 10.31 8.47 1.36
CA ARG A 95 9.92 9.84 1.72
C ARG A 95 8.44 9.88 2.01
N ARG A 96 8.08 9.50 3.22
CA ARG A 96 6.70 9.45 3.64
C ARG A 96 6.57 10.02 5.03
N ILE A 97 5.66 10.98 5.18
CA ILE A 97 5.39 11.60 6.48
C ILE A 97 4.38 10.74 7.24
N HIS A 98 4.70 10.42 8.49
CA HIS A 98 3.77 9.74 9.36
C HIS A 98 2.73 10.75 9.84
N GLN A 99 1.52 10.68 9.31
CA GLN A 99 0.50 11.72 9.51
C GLN A 99 0.15 11.93 10.99
N THR A 100 -0.07 10.86 11.72
CA THR A 100 -0.45 10.94 13.14
C THR A 100 0.66 11.54 13.99
N ASN A 101 1.89 11.06 13.81
CA ASN A 101 3.03 11.55 14.56
C ASN A 101 3.34 13.01 14.21
N MET A 102 3.17 13.38 12.94
CA MET A 102 3.37 14.76 12.50
C MET A 102 2.36 15.69 13.14
N LYS A 103 1.09 15.29 13.17
CA LYS A 103 0.02 16.05 13.80
C LYS A 103 0.31 16.28 15.27
N THR A 104 0.71 15.23 15.99
CA THR A 104 1.03 15.31 17.42
C THR A 104 2.21 16.26 17.66
N TRP A 105 3.25 16.17 16.85
CA TRP A 105 4.41 17.03 16.98
C TRP A 105 4.06 18.50 16.80
N VAL A 106 3.26 18.82 15.77
CA VAL A 106 2.82 20.21 15.51
C VAL A 106 1.96 20.72 16.66
N GLU A 107 1.08 19.91 17.21
CA GLU A 107 0.25 20.28 18.36
C GLU A 107 1.08 20.53 19.61
N ASP A 108 2.13 19.75 19.83
CA ASP A 108 3.02 19.87 20.97
C ASP A 108 3.99 21.04 20.82
N ASN A 109 4.19 21.53 19.62
CA ASN A 109 5.12 22.62 19.33
C ASN A 109 4.41 23.75 18.57
N PRO A 110 3.46 24.44 19.22
CA PRO A 110 2.70 25.51 18.55
C PRO A 110 3.62 26.63 18.10
N GLY A 111 3.37 27.13 16.90
CA GLY A 111 4.20 28.18 16.32
C GLY A 111 5.44 27.68 15.61
N LEU A 112 5.73 26.39 15.66
CA LEU A 112 6.87 25.79 14.97
C LEU A 112 6.36 24.86 13.88
N LEU A 113 6.25 25.36 12.67
CA LEU A 113 5.92 24.51 11.52
C LEU A 113 7.23 24.16 10.83
N PRO A 114 7.54 22.87 10.67
CA PRO A 114 8.79 22.49 9.99
C PRO A 114 8.90 23.11 8.61
N GLN A 115 10.07 23.62 8.30
CA GLN A 115 10.32 24.18 6.99
C GLN A 115 10.17 23.11 5.93
N GLY A 116 9.47 23.44 4.84
CA GLY A 116 9.20 22.50 3.77
C GLY A 116 7.96 21.64 3.97
N LEU A 117 7.27 21.81 5.12
CA LEU A 117 6.03 21.11 5.39
C LEU A 117 4.85 21.93 4.89
N ASN A 118 3.96 21.27 4.16
CA ASN A 118 2.66 21.85 3.77
C ASN A 118 1.57 21.13 4.52
N ASN A 119 0.49 21.84 4.84
CA ASN A 119 -0.66 21.23 5.47
C ASN A 119 -1.96 21.69 4.80
N GLU A 120 -2.96 20.87 4.92
CA GLU A 120 -4.28 21.14 4.40
C GLU A 120 -5.29 20.43 5.30
N SER A 121 -6.37 21.12 5.64
CA SER A 121 -7.43 20.55 6.46
C SER A 121 -8.74 20.68 5.71
N ARG A 122 -9.55 19.64 5.79
CA ARG A 122 -10.89 19.66 5.18
C ARG A 122 -11.88 18.96 6.09
N TYR A 123 -13.13 19.36 5.98
CA TYR A 123 -14.20 18.66 6.69
C TYR A 123 -14.54 17.36 5.96
N SER A 124 -14.86 16.35 6.71
CA SER A 124 -15.34 15.08 6.18
C SER A 124 -16.51 14.61 7.02
N ALA A 125 -17.38 13.83 6.40
CA ALA A 125 -18.52 13.24 7.08
C ALA A 125 -18.39 11.73 7.03
N THR A 126 -18.64 11.10 8.15
CA THR A 126 -18.59 9.64 8.25
C THR A 126 -19.91 9.13 8.80
N VAL A 127 -20.22 7.88 8.51
CA VAL A 127 -21.42 7.22 9.05
C VAL A 127 -21.01 6.04 9.89
N ARG A 128 -21.41 6.05 11.15
CA ARG A 128 -21.26 4.89 12.03
C ARG A 128 -22.55 4.09 11.97
N ARG A 129 -22.41 2.78 11.78
CA ARG A 129 -23.57 1.91 11.77
C ARG A 129 -24.14 1.82 13.18
N SER A 130 -25.44 1.96 13.30
CA SER A 130 -26.14 1.78 14.57
C SER A 130 -26.08 0.32 15.01
N LYS A 131 -25.99 0.15 16.32
CA LYS A 131 -25.99 -1.19 16.89
C LYS A 131 -27.40 -1.79 16.90
#